data_93728eb59de84e8d5f238a179eb67dc1
#
_entry.id   93728eb59de84e8d5f238a179eb67dc1
#
_cell.length_a   1.000
_cell.length_b   1.000
_cell.length_c   1.000
_cell.angle_alpha   90.00
_cell.angle_beta   90.00
_cell.angle_gamma   90.00
#
_symmetry.space_group_name_H-M   'P 1'
#
loop_
_entity.id
_entity.type
_entity.pdbx_description
1 polymer ?
#
loop_
_entity_poly.entity_id
_entity_poly.type
_entity_poly.pdbx_seq_one_letter_code
_entity_poly.pdbx_strand_id
1 'polypeptide(L)'
;MSNFSRVMALVVDDNHYMRVIVCTMLRAMGITNIREASDGAEALEIVRDWRPDVIIVDLVMETIDGIEFTRLLRTGTDSPHPYVPIIMMTGHTDRSKVIAARDAGVNEFVAKPLTAQGLISRMKSVIENERAWVKCSTYTGPDRRRRKNAAYPGPYRRASDKAEGKA
;
A
#
# COMPACT_ATOMS: atom_id res chain seq x y z
N MET A 1 -7.06 -21.93 -1.10
CA MET A 1 -7.85 -20.70 -0.86
C MET A 1 -7.14 -19.90 0.19
N SER A 2 -6.80 -18.65 -0.12
CA SER A 2 -6.19 -17.75 0.87
C SER A 2 -7.19 -17.48 1.99
N ASN A 3 -6.80 -17.80 3.21
CA ASN A 3 -7.66 -17.56 4.37
C ASN A 3 -7.42 -16.15 4.90
N PHE A 4 -8.25 -15.20 4.51
CA PHE A 4 -8.16 -13.81 4.97
C PHE A 4 -8.92 -13.55 6.28
N SER A 5 -9.48 -14.57 6.93
CA SER A 5 -10.37 -14.41 8.10
C SER A 5 -9.72 -13.72 9.32
N ARG A 6 -8.39 -13.74 9.41
CA ARG A 6 -7.63 -13.11 10.50
C ARG A 6 -7.08 -11.74 10.14
N VAL A 7 -7.21 -11.33 8.87
CA VAL A 7 -6.66 -10.06 8.38
C VAL A 7 -7.43 -8.89 8.96
N MET A 8 -6.71 -7.91 9.50
CA MET A 8 -7.22 -6.62 9.94
C MET A 8 -7.01 -5.60 8.84
N ALA A 9 -8.08 -5.03 8.31
CA ALA A 9 -8.03 -4.08 7.20
C ALA A 9 -8.52 -2.69 7.60
N LEU A 10 -7.77 -1.65 7.25
CA LEU A 10 -8.20 -0.26 7.37
C LEU A 10 -8.57 0.27 5.99
N VAL A 11 -9.76 0.82 5.85
CA VAL A 11 -10.28 1.45 4.62
C VAL A 11 -10.34 2.95 4.81
N VAL A 12 -9.66 3.70 3.95
CA VAL A 12 -9.55 5.16 4.04
C VAL A 12 -10.02 5.78 2.73
N ASP A 13 -11.12 6.52 2.77
CA ASP A 13 -11.71 7.21 1.61
C ASP A 13 -12.67 8.28 2.16
N ASP A 14 -12.64 9.50 1.66
CA ASP A 14 -13.57 10.56 2.10
C ASP A 14 -15.00 10.30 1.63
N ASN A 15 -15.18 9.50 0.58
CA ASN A 15 -16.48 9.10 0.07
C ASN A 15 -17.04 7.88 0.84
N HIS A 16 -18.09 8.12 1.62
CA HIS A 16 -18.76 7.07 2.39
C HIS A 16 -19.22 5.88 1.54
N TYR A 17 -19.77 6.13 0.35
CA TYR A 17 -20.25 5.05 -0.53
C TYR A 17 -19.09 4.16 -1.01
N MET A 18 -17.94 4.77 -1.29
CA MET A 18 -16.75 3.99 -1.65
C MET A 18 -16.27 3.12 -0.49
N ARG A 19 -16.26 3.64 0.73
CA ARG A 19 -15.94 2.81 1.91
C ARG A 19 -16.88 1.61 2.04
N VAL A 20 -18.18 1.83 1.87
CA VAL A 20 -19.19 0.75 1.92
C VAL A 20 -18.91 -0.31 0.85
N ILE A 21 -18.59 0.10 -0.39
CA ILE A 21 -18.27 -0.81 -1.49
C ILE A 21 -17.02 -1.65 -1.16
N VAL A 22 -15.95 -1.00 -0.74
CA VAL A 22 -14.68 -1.68 -0.38
C VAL A 22 -14.89 -2.64 0.79
N CYS A 23 -15.56 -2.20 1.85
CA CYS A 23 -15.87 -3.04 3.01
C CYS A 23 -16.72 -4.26 2.63
N THR A 24 -17.68 -4.08 1.72
CA THR A 24 -18.52 -5.19 1.23
C THR A 24 -17.66 -6.21 0.46
N MET A 25 -16.75 -5.75 -0.41
CA MET A 25 -15.82 -6.62 -1.12
C MET A 25 -14.89 -7.37 -0.15
N LEU A 26 -14.35 -6.69 0.87
CA LEU A 26 -13.49 -7.31 1.88
C LEU A 26 -14.23 -8.38 2.69
N ARG A 27 -15.48 -8.11 3.08
CA ARG A 27 -16.32 -9.09 3.79
C ARG A 27 -16.63 -10.30 2.93
N ALA A 28 -16.86 -10.11 1.62
CA ALA A 28 -17.05 -11.21 0.67
C ALA A 28 -15.78 -12.08 0.52
N MET A 29 -14.59 -11.55 0.81
CA MET A 29 -13.33 -12.30 0.88
C MET A 29 -13.11 -12.99 2.24
N GLY A 30 -14.00 -12.82 3.20
CA GLY A 30 -13.91 -13.37 4.55
C GLY A 30 -13.21 -12.49 5.57
N ILE A 31 -12.86 -11.23 5.21
CA ILE A 31 -12.30 -10.26 6.15
C ILE A 31 -13.44 -9.63 6.94
N THR A 32 -13.45 -9.85 8.24
CA THR A 32 -14.50 -9.33 9.13
C THR A 32 -13.99 -8.21 10.05
N ASN A 33 -12.68 -8.17 10.29
CA ASN A 33 -12.06 -7.16 11.14
C ASN A 33 -11.64 -5.95 10.31
N ILE A 34 -12.58 -5.02 10.11
CA ILE A 34 -12.42 -3.85 9.26
C ILE A 34 -12.69 -2.59 10.07
N ARG A 35 -11.80 -1.60 9.99
CA ARG A 35 -12.04 -0.23 10.42
C ARG A 35 -12.06 0.71 9.23
N GLU A 36 -12.76 1.82 9.37
CA GLU A 36 -12.92 2.84 8.36
C GLU A 36 -12.38 4.17 8.88
N ALA A 37 -11.84 4.98 7.97
CA ALA A 37 -11.47 6.35 8.21
C ALA A 37 -11.95 7.22 7.03
N SER A 38 -12.38 8.44 7.33
CA SER A 38 -12.88 9.40 6.35
C SER A 38 -11.78 10.29 5.77
N ASP A 39 -10.60 10.31 6.38
CA ASP A 39 -9.44 11.05 5.91
C ASP A 39 -8.12 10.46 6.44
N GLY A 40 -7.00 11.03 5.97
CA GLY A 40 -5.68 10.57 6.37
C GLY A 40 -5.32 10.85 7.83
N ALA A 41 -5.88 11.90 8.46
CA ALA A 41 -5.60 12.23 9.85
C ALA A 41 -6.28 11.21 10.78
N GLU A 42 -7.56 10.92 10.55
CA GLU A 42 -8.30 9.87 11.27
C GLU A 42 -7.62 8.50 11.09
N ALA A 43 -7.15 8.22 9.88
CA ALA A 43 -6.43 6.98 9.60
C ALA A 43 -5.13 6.85 10.42
N LEU A 44 -4.35 7.93 10.56
CA LEU A 44 -3.14 7.94 11.39
C LEU A 44 -3.45 7.70 12.87
N GLU A 45 -4.54 8.26 13.39
CA GLU A 45 -4.99 8.01 14.77
C GLU A 45 -5.38 6.54 14.96
N ILE A 46 -6.15 5.98 14.02
CA ILE A 46 -6.54 4.57 14.09
C ILE A 46 -5.32 3.65 14.09
N VAL A 47 -4.32 3.92 13.24
CA VAL A 47 -3.11 3.07 13.15
C VAL A 47 -2.28 3.10 14.44
N ARG A 48 -2.35 4.16 15.24
CA ARG A 48 -1.67 4.23 16.55
C ARG A 48 -2.21 3.21 17.54
N ASP A 49 -3.54 3.07 17.60
CA ASP A 49 -4.21 2.23 18.58
C ASP A 49 -4.50 0.84 18.05
N TRP A 50 -4.62 0.71 16.74
CA TRP A 50 -5.02 -0.51 16.08
C TRP A 50 -4.13 -0.77 14.88
N ARG A 51 -3.30 -1.79 14.94
CA ARG A 51 -2.32 -2.12 13.91
C ARG A 51 -2.95 -2.96 12.81
N PRO A 52 -3.40 -2.37 11.69
CA PRO A 52 -3.92 -3.14 10.57
C PRO A 52 -2.82 -3.94 9.89
N ASP A 53 -3.20 -5.08 9.30
CA ASP A 53 -2.32 -5.89 8.44
C ASP A 53 -2.25 -5.32 7.01
N VAL A 54 -3.24 -4.52 6.63
CA VAL A 54 -3.31 -3.86 5.31
C VAL A 54 -4.14 -2.59 5.39
N ILE A 55 -3.73 -1.57 4.64
CA ILE A 55 -4.47 -0.33 4.46
C ILE A 55 -4.88 -0.19 3.00
N ILE A 56 -6.17 0.04 2.75
CA ILE A 56 -6.71 0.40 1.43
C ILE A 56 -7.06 1.89 1.49
N VAL A 57 -6.38 2.72 0.72
CA VAL A 57 -6.51 4.18 0.80
C VAL A 57 -6.79 4.78 -0.56
N ASP A 58 -7.70 5.76 -0.62
CA ASP A 58 -7.90 6.56 -1.83
C ASP A 58 -6.73 7.51 -2.08
N LEU A 59 -6.41 7.69 -3.35
CA LEU A 59 -5.37 8.63 -3.78
C LEU A 59 -5.77 10.07 -3.51
N VAL A 60 -7.03 10.42 -3.79
CA VAL A 60 -7.54 11.79 -3.75
C VAL A 60 -8.53 11.92 -2.60
N MET A 61 -8.12 12.60 -1.54
CA MET A 61 -8.96 12.93 -0.40
C MET A 61 -8.73 14.39 -0.01
N GLU A 62 -9.70 14.98 0.66
CA GLU A 62 -9.54 16.29 1.27
C GLU A 62 -8.57 16.23 2.46
N THR A 63 -7.98 17.35 2.82
CA THR A 63 -7.08 17.55 3.97
C THR A 63 -5.73 16.84 3.82
N ILE A 64 -5.66 15.54 3.95
CA ILE A 64 -4.47 14.71 3.77
C ILE A 64 -4.77 13.68 2.70
N ASP A 65 -4.16 13.81 1.53
CA ASP A 65 -4.34 12.84 0.44
C ASP A 65 -3.60 11.52 0.71
N GLY A 66 -3.88 10.50 -0.11
CA GLY A 66 -3.31 9.18 0.08
C GLY A 66 -1.78 9.14 -0.05
N ILE A 67 -1.17 10.04 -0.83
CA ILE A 67 0.29 10.12 -0.98
C ILE A 67 0.91 10.71 0.27
N GLU A 68 0.35 11.81 0.77
CA GLU A 68 0.84 12.47 1.99
C GLU A 68 0.66 11.55 3.21
N PHE A 69 -0.52 10.92 3.35
CA PHE A 69 -0.76 9.90 4.36
C PHE A 69 0.32 8.80 4.32
N THR A 70 0.60 8.27 3.12
CA THR A 70 1.63 7.25 2.95
C THR A 70 3.00 7.75 3.39
N ARG A 71 3.40 8.96 3.01
CA ARG A 71 4.68 9.56 3.42
C ARG A 71 4.77 9.69 4.93
N LEU A 72 3.75 10.25 5.58
CA LEU A 72 3.71 10.40 7.04
C LEU A 72 3.85 9.04 7.73
N LEU A 73 3.17 8.02 7.23
CA LEU A 73 3.24 6.68 7.80
C LEU A 73 4.59 6.00 7.57
N ARG A 74 5.28 6.25 6.44
CA ARG A 74 6.59 5.66 6.12
C ARG A 74 7.77 6.35 6.78
N THR A 75 7.72 7.65 6.92
CA THR A 75 8.88 8.48 7.30
C THR A 75 8.68 9.26 8.59
N GLY A 76 7.48 9.28 9.15
CA GLY A 76 7.21 9.92 10.44
C GLY A 76 8.08 9.31 11.54
N THR A 77 8.74 10.16 12.34
CA THR A 77 9.62 9.71 13.45
C THR A 77 8.86 8.88 14.47
N ASP A 78 7.58 9.18 14.66
CA ASP A 78 6.70 8.51 15.62
C ASP A 78 5.67 7.61 14.92
N SER A 79 5.96 7.16 13.68
CA SER A 79 5.04 6.31 12.95
C SER A 79 4.86 4.97 13.68
N PRO A 80 3.63 4.60 14.04
CA PRO A 80 3.38 3.39 14.83
C PRO A 80 3.53 2.11 13.99
N HIS A 81 3.39 2.21 12.67
CA HIS A 81 3.43 1.04 11.78
C HIS A 81 3.96 1.39 10.37
N PRO A 82 5.26 1.77 10.26
CA PRO A 82 5.83 2.23 8.98
C PRO A 82 5.89 1.18 7.88
N TYR A 83 5.75 -0.10 8.22
CA TYR A 83 5.89 -1.22 7.29
C TYR A 83 4.57 -1.80 6.79
N VAL A 84 3.43 -1.32 7.30
CA VAL A 84 2.12 -1.85 6.91
C VAL A 84 1.93 -1.80 5.39
N PRO A 85 1.46 -2.88 4.76
CA PRO A 85 1.12 -2.87 3.34
C PRO A 85 0.04 -1.85 3.01
N ILE A 86 0.25 -1.07 1.95
CA ILE A 86 -0.69 -0.06 1.46
C ILE A 86 -1.09 -0.39 0.03
N ILE A 87 -2.40 -0.51 -0.19
CA ILE A 87 -3.04 -0.61 -1.51
C ILE A 87 -3.71 0.73 -1.79
N MET A 88 -3.29 1.42 -2.82
CA MET A 88 -3.86 2.71 -3.18
C MET A 88 -4.90 2.58 -4.29
N MET A 89 -6.09 3.14 -4.05
CA MET A 89 -7.15 3.24 -5.03
C MET A 89 -6.94 4.49 -5.88
N THR A 90 -7.02 4.37 -7.19
CA THR A 90 -6.83 5.49 -8.09
C THR A 90 -7.88 5.52 -9.21
N GLY A 91 -8.55 6.66 -9.38
CA GLY A 91 -9.50 6.88 -10.47
C GLY A 91 -8.85 7.38 -11.75
N HIS A 92 -7.59 7.76 -11.69
CA HIS A 92 -6.90 8.40 -12.80
C HIS A 92 -5.64 7.65 -13.17
N THR A 93 -5.42 7.56 -14.45
CA THR A 93 -4.19 7.06 -15.05
C THR A 93 -3.09 8.13 -15.12
N ASP A 94 -3.18 9.18 -14.31
CA ASP A 94 -2.12 10.19 -14.23
C ASP A 94 -0.84 9.53 -13.75
N ARG A 95 0.05 9.28 -14.70
CA ARG A 95 1.32 8.62 -14.50
C ARG A 95 2.17 9.33 -13.43
N SER A 96 2.07 10.64 -13.35
CA SER A 96 2.83 11.43 -12.38
C SER A 96 2.40 11.13 -10.95
N LYS A 97 1.11 11.03 -10.69
CA LYS A 97 0.56 10.67 -9.37
C LYS A 97 0.88 9.23 -8.98
N VAL A 98 0.79 8.30 -9.94
CA VAL A 98 1.18 6.89 -9.69
C VAL A 98 2.67 6.79 -9.34
N ILE A 99 3.52 7.55 -10.03
CA ILE A 99 4.96 7.60 -9.73
C ILE A 99 5.18 8.20 -8.34
N ALA A 100 4.52 9.33 -8.02
CA ALA A 100 4.64 9.98 -6.71
C ALA A 100 4.17 9.05 -5.56
N ALA A 101 3.07 8.34 -5.75
CA ALA A 101 2.55 7.38 -4.77
C ALA A 101 3.50 6.18 -4.59
N ARG A 102 4.04 5.64 -5.68
CA ARG A 102 5.08 4.61 -5.62
C ARG A 102 6.31 5.09 -4.84
N ASP A 103 6.72 6.32 -5.10
CA ASP A 103 7.90 6.93 -4.48
C ASP A 103 7.63 7.31 -3.00
N ALA A 104 6.37 7.47 -2.61
CA ALA A 104 5.96 7.58 -1.23
C ALA A 104 6.01 6.25 -0.45
N GLY A 105 6.03 5.11 -1.14
CA GLY A 105 6.13 3.78 -0.52
C GLY A 105 4.84 2.96 -0.56
N VAL A 106 3.96 3.20 -1.52
CA VAL A 106 2.78 2.38 -1.78
C VAL A 106 3.19 1.00 -2.30
N ASN A 107 2.52 -0.05 -1.81
CA ASN A 107 2.81 -1.43 -2.21
C ASN A 107 2.14 -1.81 -3.52
N GLU A 108 0.84 -1.57 -3.63
CA GLU A 108 0.04 -1.93 -4.79
C GLU A 108 -0.98 -0.85 -5.15
N PHE A 109 -1.47 -0.91 -6.38
CA PHE A 109 -2.49 -0.01 -6.90
C PHE A 109 -3.70 -0.80 -7.40
N VAL A 110 -4.89 -0.26 -7.17
CA VAL A 110 -6.12 -0.74 -7.77
C VAL A 110 -6.85 0.41 -8.45
N ALA A 111 -7.26 0.21 -9.70
CA ALA A 111 -7.95 1.23 -10.48
C ALA A 111 -9.44 1.31 -10.11
N LYS A 112 -9.99 2.52 -10.06
CA LYS A 112 -11.43 2.76 -10.05
C LYS A 112 -11.95 2.77 -11.51
N PRO A 113 -13.10 2.16 -11.83
CA PRO A 113 -14.03 1.50 -10.91
C PRO A 113 -13.48 0.19 -10.35
N LEU A 114 -13.68 -0.03 -9.05
CA LEU A 114 -13.18 -1.22 -8.36
C LEU A 114 -13.90 -2.48 -8.84
N THR A 115 -13.12 -3.54 -9.04
CA THR A 115 -13.65 -4.89 -9.25
C THR A 115 -13.20 -5.80 -8.12
N ALA A 116 -14.06 -6.75 -7.74
CA ALA A 116 -13.71 -7.73 -6.71
C ALA A 116 -12.44 -8.50 -7.08
N GLN A 117 -12.31 -8.92 -8.33
CA GLN A 117 -11.13 -9.62 -8.85
C GLN A 117 -9.86 -8.78 -8.73
N GLY A 118 -9.93 -7.47 -9.07
CA GLY A 118 -8.82 -6.54 -8.95
C GLY A 118 -8.35 -6.40 -7.51
N LEU A 119 -9.29 -6.18 -6.59
CA LEU A 119 -8.98 -6.04 -5.16
C LEU A 119 -8.42 -7.34 -4.57
N ILE A 120 -9.03 -8.50 -4.86
CA ILE A 120 -8.52 -9.82 -4.43
C ILE A 120 -7.07 -10.03 -4.88
N SER A 121 -6.77 -9.71 -6.14
CA SER A 121 -5.43 -9.87 -6.70
C SER A 121 -4.39 -9.02 -5.94
N ARG A 122 -4.73 -7.78 -5.58
CA ARG A 122 -3.83 -6.89 -4.82
C ARG A 122 -3.70 -7.32 -3.36
N MET A 123 -4.79 -7.75 -2.74
CA MET A 123 -4.77 -8.31 -1.38
C MET A 123 -3.85 -9.53 -1.29
N LYS A 124 -3.97 -10.48 -2.23
CA LYS A 124 -3.06 -11.63 -2.32
C LYS A 124 -1.61 -11.17 -2.50
N SER A 125 -1.36 -10.21 -3.39
CA SER A 125 -0.01 -9.71 -3.65
C SER A 125 0.66 -9.16 -2.41
N VAL A 126 -0.05 -8.41 -1.56
CA VAL A 126 0.55 -7.77 -0.38
C VAL A 126 0.64 -8.70 0.83
N ILE A 127 -0.25 -9.69 0.94
CA ILE A 127 -0.31 -10.59 2.10
C ILE A 127 0.54 -11.85 1.87
N GLU A 128 0.51 -12.41 0.66
CA GLU A 128 1.21 -13.66 0.34
C GLU A 128 2.63 -13.44 -0.21
N ASN A 129 2.89 -12.27 -0.80
CA ASN A 129 4.17 -11.94 -1.43
C ASN A 129 4.76 -10.66 -0.80
N GLU A 130 5.20 -10.77 0.43
CA GLU A 130 5.92 -9.67 1.09
C GLU A 130 7.16 -9.29 0.27
N ARG A 131 7.21 -8.03 -0.14
CA ARG A 131 8.41 -7.48 -0.77
C ARG A 131 9.43 -7.12 0.28
N ALA A 132 10.71 -7.32 -0.04
CA ALA A 132 11.80 -6.81 0.77
C ALA A 132 11.61 -5.30 1.00
N TRP A 133 11.93 -4.86 2.21
CA TRP A 133 11.86 -3.46 2.59
C TRP A 133 13.16 -2.74 2.29
N VAL A 134 13.07 -1.59 1.66
CA VAL A 134 14.22 -0.75 1.34
C VAL A 134 14.14 0.56 2.13
N LYS A 135 15.19 0.89 2.84
CA LYS A 135 15.34 2.18 3.53
C LYS A 135 16.67 2.82 3.09
N CYS A 136 16.57 3.99 2.47
CA CYS A 136 17.73 4.81 2.12
C CYS A 136 17.39 6.29 2.31
N SER A 137 18.36 7.19 2.11
CA SER A 137 18.18 8.62 2.33
C SER A 137 17.04 9.26 1.51
N THR A 138 16.68 8.67 0.39
CA THR A 138 15.69 9.20 -0.56
C THR A 138 14.41 8.37 -0.67
N TYR A 139 14.35 7.21 -0.02
CA TYR A 139 13.21 6.30 -0.14
C TYR A 139 13.08 5.37 1.05
N THR A 140 11.86 5.24 1.55
CA THR A 140 11.48 4.22 2.53
C THR A 140 10.21 3.53 2.05
N GLY A 141 10.28 2.23 1.81
CA GLY A 141 9.13 1.49 1.28
C GLY A 141 9.50 0.11 0.76
N PRO A 142 8.51 -0.60 0.18
CA PRO A 142 8.75 -1.92 -0.41
C PRO A 142 9.69 -1.80 -1.62
N ASP A 143 10.51 -2.82 -1.86
CA ASP A 143 11.39 -2.83 -3.03
C ASP A 143 10.54 -2.61 -4.31
N ARG A 144 10.94 -1.63 -5.10
CA ARG A 144 10.24 -1.25 -6.35
C ARG A 144 10.41 -2.29 -7.45
N ARG A 145 11.35 -3.22 -7.31
CA ARG A 145 11.60 -4.30 -8.27
C ARG A 145 10.57 -5.39 -8.10
N ARG A 146 9.74 -5.59 -9.12
CA ARG A 146 8.74 -6.68 -9.14
C ARG A 146 9.33 -8.02 -9.59
N ARG A 147 10.51 -8.00 -10.22
CA ARG A 147 11.23 -9.19 -10.68
C ARG A 147 12.67 -9.11 -10.19
N LYS A 148 13.13 -10.15 -9.49
CA LYS A 148 14.56 -10.39 -9.29
C LYS A 148 15.12 -10.86 -10.63
N ASN A 149 15.81 -9.99 -11.33
CA ASN A 149 16.49 -10.36 -12.57
C ASN A 149 17.88 -10.89 -12.17
N ALA A 150 17.99 -12.20 -11.96
CA ALA A 150 19.25 -12.85 -11.58
C ALA A 150 20.35 -12.75 -12.66
N ALA A 151 20.00 -12.30 -13.86
CA ALA A 151 20.90 -12.17 -15.01
C ALA A 151 20.75 -10.80 -15.69
N TYR A 152 20.95 -9.70 -14.95
CA TYR A 152 20.99 -8.39 -15.58
C TYR A 152 22.40 -8.09 -16.09
N PRO A 153 22.63 -8.09 -17.42
CA PRO A 153 23.96 -7.87 -18.02
C PRO A 153 24.31 -6.37 -18.18
N GLY A 154 23.48 -5.46 -17.69
CA GLY A 154 23.64 -4.03 -17.93
C GLY A 154 24.41 -3.28 -16.84
N PRO A 155 24.72 -1.99 -17.08
CA PRO A 155 25.43 -1.18 -16.10
C PRO A 155 24.60 -1.03 -14.84
N TYR A 156 25.17 -1.42 -13.71
CA TYR A 156 24.55 -1.26 -12.39
C TYR A 156 24.37 0.23 -12.10
N ARG A 157 23.11 0.66 -11.94
CA ARG A 157 22.77 2.06 -11.67
C ARG A 157 22.86 2.44 -10.20
N ARG A 158 23.03 1.47 -9.29
CA ARG A 158 23.08 1.67 -7.85
C ARG A 158 24.23 0.88 -7.24
N ALA A 159 24.82 1.40 -6.17
CA ALA A 159 25.90 0.74 -5.44
C ALA A 159 25.50 -0.63 -4.85
N SER A 160 24.22 -0.79 -4.44
CA SER A 160 23.67 -2.05 -3.94
C SER A 160 23.60 -3.15 -5.00
N ASP A 161 23.49 -2.77 -6.28
CA ASP A 161 23.42 -3.75 -7.38
C ASP A 161 24.77 -4.42 -7.65
N LYS A 162 25.87 -3.80 -7.18
CA LYS A 162 27.24 -4.34 -7.30
C LYS A 162 27.54 -5.42 -6.27
N ALA A 163 26.84 -5.45 -5.13
CA ALA A 163 27.11 -6.37 -4.04
C ALA A 163 26.49 -7.76 -4.26
N GLU A 164 25.39 -7.85 -5.03
CA GLU A 164 24.71 -9.13 -5.31
C GLU A 164 25.26 -9.87 -6.54
N GLY A 165 26.17 -9.27 -7.30
CA GLY A 165 26.76 -9.85 -8.52
C GLY A 165 28.09 -10.56 -8.33
N LYS A 166 28.51 -10.84 -7.09
CA LYS A 166 29.71 -11.61 -6.77
C LYS A 166 29.35 -12.80 -5.89
N ALA A 167 28.87 -13.85 -6.51
CA ALA A 167 29.02 -15.23 -6.03
C ALA A 167 29.01 -16.16 -7.24
#